data_1e26f8a2c06aaed880c3d94caed9fd55
#
_entry.id   1e26f8a2c06aaed880c3d94caed9fd55
#
_cell.length_a   1.000
_cell.length_b   1.000
_cell.length_c   1.000
_cell.angle_alpha   90.00
_cell.angle_beta   90.00
_cell.angle_gamma   90.00
#
_symmetry.space_group_name_H-M   'P 1'
#
loop_
_entity.id
_entity.type
_entity.pdbx_description
1 polymer ?
#
loop_
_entity_poly.entity_id
_entity_poly.type
_entity_poly.pdbx_seq_one_letter_code
_entity_poly.pdbx_strand_id
1 'polypeptide(L)'
;MSNLTSARSPRFPPALLALTIGAFGIGTTEFVIMGLLQQVAADLGVSLSAAGLLISGYALGVFVGAPVLTLASARLPRKAVLVGLMLIFTVGNVACALAPDYTSLMVARVLTSLAHGTFFGVGAVVATSLVPAERRASAISLMFAGLTVATLLGVPAGAWLGLQLGWRATFWAVAAIGVLATAAVAVWVPAAAG
;
A
#
# COMPACT_ATOMS: atom_id res chain seq x y z
N MET A 1 -19.59 32.22 36.05
CA MET A 1 -19.82 30.79 35.71
C MET A 1 -19.41 30.63 34.26
N SER A 2 -18.19 30.22 34.04
CA SER A 2 -17.61 30.01 32.69
C SER A 2 -18.10 28.69 32.12
N ASN A 3 -18.88 28.75 31.04
CA ASN A 3 -19.27 27.60 30.24
C ASN A 3 -18.00 26.97 29.63
N LEU A 4 -17.46 25.93 30.26
CA LEU A 4 -16.54 25.00 29.64
C LEU A 4 -17.34 24.14 28.65
N THR A 5 -17.60 24.69 27.48
CA THR A 5 -17.99 23.88 26.33
C THR A 5 -16.86 22.91 26.08
N SER A 6 -17.06 21.64 26.44
CA SER A 6 -16.13 20.55 26.11
C SER A 6 -15.95 20.54 24.58
N ALA A 7 -14.83 21.07 24.13
CA ALA A 7 -14.40 20.96 22.75
C ALA A 7 -14.22 19.46 22.47
N ARG A 8 -15.23 18.81 21.88
CA ARG A 8 -15.09 17.47 21.28
C ARG A 8 -13.91 17.58 20.33
N SER A 9 -12.83 16.88 20.64
CA SER A 9 -11.70 16.76 19.72
C SER A 9 -12.26 16.33 18.36
N PRO A 10 -12.08 17.13 17.31
CA PRO A 10 -12.65 16.82 16.02
C PRO A 10 -12.04 15.51 15.53
N ARG A 11 -12.87 14.47 15.41
CA ARG A 11 -12.46 13.15 14.90
C ARG A 11 -11.96 13.30 13.46
N PHE A 12 -10.91 12.60 13.11
CA PHE A 12 -10.45 12.55 11.71
C PHE A 12 -11.52 11.89 10.83
N PRO A 13 -11.71 12.36 9.57
CA PRO A 13 -12.63 11.74 8.63
C PRO A 13 -12.26 10.26 8.38
N PRO A 14 -13.24 9.35 8.23
CA PRO A 14 -12.99 7.93 7.93
C PRO A 14 -12.15 7.70 6.66
N ALA A 15 -12.20 8.65 5.72
CA ALA A 15 -11.38 8.62 4.52
C ALA A 15 -9.86 8.60 4.83
N LEU A 16 -9.41 9.25 5.90
CA LEU A 16 -7.99 9.16 6.32
C LEU A 16 -7.64 7.75 6.77
N LEU A 17 -8.56 7.06 7.45
CA LEU A 17 -8.35 5.67 7.85
C LEU A 17 -8.25 4.74 6.63
N ALA A 18 -9.05 4.99 5.57
CA ALA A 18 -8.94 4.26 4.31
C ALA A 18 -7.55 4.41 3.69
N LEU A 19 -7.01 5.63 3.68
CA LEU A 19 -5.65 5.90 3.19
C LEU A 19 -4.59 5.22 4.06
N THR A 20 -4.77 5.19 5.38
CA THR A 20 -3.88 4.48 6.33
C THR A 20 -3.88 2.97 6.07
N ILE A 21 -5.04 2.35 5.80
CA ILE A 21 -5.15 0.93 5.46
C ILE A 21 -4.43 0.63 4.14
N GLY A 22 -4.61 1.48 3.13
CA GLY A 22 -3.89 1.37 1.87
C GLY A 22 -2.37 1.47 2.04
N ALA A 23 -1.90 2.46 2.81
CA ALA A 23 -0.49 2.63 3.14
C ALA A 23 0.07 1.44 3.93
N PHE A 24 -0.71 0.85 4.83
CA PHE A 24 -0.35 -0.38 5.54
C PHE A 24 -0.15 -1.57 4.59
N GLY A 25 -1.09 -1.78 3.66
CA GLY A 25 -0.96 -2.86 2.66
C GLY A 25 0.27 -2.69 1.78
N ILE A 26 0.49 -1.46 1.26
CA ILE A 26 1.64 -1.13 0.40
C ILE A 26 2.96 -1.34 1.16
N GLY A 27 3.08 -0.84 2.38
CA GLY A 27 4.29 -1.02 3.17
C GLY A 27 4.55 -2.47 3.53
N THR A 28 3.49 -3.25 3.80
CA THR A 28 3.64 -4.69 4.07
C THR A 28 4.19 -5.41 2.85
N THR A 29 3.62 -5.23 1.65
CA THR A 29 4.10 -5.93 0.44
C THR A 29 5.51 -5.51 0.03
N GLU A 30 5.86 -4.24 0.26
CA GLU A 30 7.20 -3.72 -0.07
C GLU A 30 8.29 -4.45 0.71
N PHE A 31 8.13 -4.52 2.03
CA PHE A 31 9.20 -4.95 2.92
C PHE A 31 9.13 -6.42 3.34
N VAL A 32 7.96 -7.06 3.29
CA VAL A 32 7.81 -8.45 3.76
C VAL A 32 8.66 -9.44 2.97
N ILE A 33 8.92 -9.15 1.70
CA ILE A 33 9.77 -9.99 0.84
C ILE A 33 11.18 -10.20 1.41
N MET A 34 11.70 -9.21 2.15
CA MET A 34 13.03 -9.32 2.79
C MET A 34 13.08 -10.45 3.80
N GLY A 35 11.99 -10.71 4.52
CA GLY A 35 11.87 -11.83 5.44
C GLY A 35 11.60 -13.18 4.77
N LEU A 36 11.31 -13.19 3.47
CA LEU A 36 10.93 -14.38 2.70
C LEU A 36 11.97 -14.80 1.65
N LEU A 37 13.07 -14.04 1.49
CA LEU A 37 14.02 -14.24 0.40
C LEU A 37 14.58 -15.66 0.34
N GLN A 38 14.91 -16.26 1.47
CA GLN A 38 15.46 -17.63 1.52
C GLN A 38 14.44 -18.67 1.05
N GLN A 39 13.17 -18.52 1.46
CA GLN A 39 12.09 -19.42 1.03
C GLN A 39 11.81 -19.27 -0.47
N VAL A 40 11.73 -18.03 -0.95
CA VAL A 40 11.49 -17.72 -2.37
C VAL A 40 12.62 -18.27 -3.22
N ALA A 41 13.90 -18.06 -2.80
CA ALA A 41 15.06 -18.57 -3.51
C ALA A 41 15.05 -20.10 -3.59
N ALA A 42 14.76 -20.77 -2.48
CA ALA A 42 14.70 -22.23 -2.42
C ALA A 42 13.56 -22.81 -3.26
N ASP A 43 12.35 -22.23 -3.16
CA ASP A 43 11.16 -22.71 -3.86
C ASP A 43 11.24 -22.51 -5.38
N LEU A 44 11.80 -21.38 -5.82
CA LEU A 44 11.94 -21.05 -7.25
C LEU A 44 13.27 -21.49 -7.87
N GLY A 45 14.15 -22.14 -7.10
CA GLY A 45 15.42 -22.66 -7.58
C GLY A 45 16.40 -21.61 -8.06
N VAL A 46 16.38 -20.42 -7.44
CA VAL A 46 17.27 -19.29 -7.79
C VAL A 46 18.25 -18.98 -6.66
N SER A 47 19.33 -18.25 -6.98
CA SER A 47 20.26 -17.79 -5.94
C SER A 47 19.60 -16.75 -5.03
N LEU A 48 20.12 -16.61 -3.81
CA LEU A 48 19.66 -15.57 -2.87
C LEU A 48 19.86 -14.17 -3.45
N SER A 49 20.94 -13.96 -4.21
CA SER A 49 21.20 -12.71 -4.92
C SER A 49 20.12 -12.41 -5.97
N ALA A 50 19.69 -13.41 -6.75
CA ALA A 50 18.61 -13.26 -7.70
C ALA A 50 17.28 -12.96 -6.97
N ALA A 51 16.98 -13.65 -5.88
CA ALA A 51 15.81 -13.34 -5.06
C ALA A 51 15.86 -11.89 -4.52
N GLY A 52 17.04 -11.40 -4.14
CA GLY A 52 17.25 -10.01 -3.73
C GLY A 52 16.90 -8.98 -4.81
N LEU A 53 17.04 -9.31 -6.10
CA LEU A 53 16.63 -8.44 -7.20
C LEU A 53 15.11 -8.19 -7.24
N LEU A 54 14.29 -9.01 -6.59
CA LEU A 54 12.87 -8.76 -6.43
C LEU A 54 12.60 -7.47 -5.63
N ILE A 55 13.51 -7.10 -4.72
CA ILE A 55 13.45 -5.84 -3.97
C ILE A 55 13.80 -4.68 -4.91
N SER A 56 14.91 -4.81 -5.64
CA SER A 56 15.37 -3.78 -6.59
C SER A 56 14.39 -3.56 -7.73
N GLY A 57 13.78 -4.63 -8.26
CA GLY A 57 12.75 -4.57 -9.30
C GLY A 57 11.51 -3.82 -8.81
N TYR A 58 11.09 -4.07 -7.57
CA TYR A 58 9.99 -3.32 -6.95
C TYR A 58 10.35 -1.83 -6.81
N ALA A 59 11.51 -1.51 -6.26
CA ALA A 59 11.97 -0.13 -6.09
C ALA A 59 12.07 0.63 -7.43
N LEU A 60 12.58 -0.04 -8.48
CA LEU A 60 12.61 0.52 -9.83
C LEU A 60 11.21 0.78 -10.38
N GLY A 61 10.29 -0.15 -10.16
CA GLY A 61 8.87 0.03 -10.53
C GLY A 61 8.22 1.21 -9.80
N VAL A 62 8.52 1.44 -8.53
CA VAL A 62 8.07 2.64 -7.79
C VAL A 62 8.66 3.90 -8.44
N PHE A 63 9.96 3.90 -8.70
CA PHE A 63 10.68 5.05 -9.27
C PHE A 63 10.13 5.47 -10.63
N VAL A 64 9.85 4.51 -11.51
CA VAL A 64 9.28 4.77 -12.85
C VAL A 64 7.78 4.97 -12.79
N GLY A 65 7.09 4.16 -12.01
CA GLY A 65 5.63 4.16 -11.92
C GLY A 65 5.05 5.44 -11.33
N ALA A 66 5.69 6.00 -10.31
CA ALA A 66 5.20 7.20 -9.64
C ALA A 66 5.01 8.39 -10.61
N PRO A 67 6.02 8.85 -11.37
CA PRO A 67 5.82 9.95 -12.32
C PRO A 67 4.86 9.58 -13.46
N VAL A 68 4.96 8.37 -14.01
CA VAL A 68 4.15 7.94 -15.16
C VAL A 68 2.66 7.90 -14.78
N LEU A 69 2.30 7.20 -13.69
CA LEU A 69 0.90 7.09 -13.28
C LEU A 69 0.35 8.41 -12.71
N THR A 70 1.18 9.23 -12.07
CA THR A 70 0.76 10.55 -11.60
C THR A 70 0.39 11.44 -12.79
N LEU A 71 1.22 11.48 -13.84
CA LEU A 71 0.92 12.25 -15.06
C LEU A 71 -0.27 11.67 -15.82
N ALA A 72 -0.33 10.34 -16.00
CA ALA A 72 -1.43 9.69 -16.71
C ALA A 72 -2.78 9.88 -16.01
N SER A 73 -2.78 9.94 -14.68
CA SER A 73 -4.00 10.10 -13.88
C SER A 73 -4.36 11.57 -13.56
N ALA A 74 -3.56 12.54 -13.98
CA ALA A 74 -3.71 13.95 -13.59
C ALA A 74 -5.09 14.57 -13.92
N ARG A 75 -5.78 14.03 -14.93
CA ARG A 75 -7.12 14.49 -15.35
C ARG A 75 -8.27 13.68 -14.76
N LEU A 76 -7.98 12.63 -14.01
CA LEU A 76 -8.98 11.75 -13.43
C LEU A 76 -9.38 12.21 -12.03
N PRO A 77 -10.63 11.94 -11.60
CA PRO A 77 -11.05 12.18 -10.22
C PRO A 77 -10.14 11.41 -9.24
N ARG A 78 -9.61 12.08 -8.22
CA ARG A 78 -8.64 11.51 -7.27
C ARG A 78 -9.12 10.23 -6.60
N LYS A 79 -10.41 10.15 -6.25
CA LYS A 79 -11.02 8.93 -5.73
C LYS A 79 -10.90 7.77 -6.71
N ALA A 80 -11.20 7.98 -8.00
CA ALA A 80 -11.09 6.95 -9.04
C ALA A 80 -9.65 6.49 -9.20
N VAL A 81 -8.69 7.43 -9.13
CA VAL A 81 -7.25 7.11 -9.16
C VAL A 81 -6.88 6.22 -7.97
N LEU A 82 -7.24 6.59 -6.74
CA LEU A 82 -6.93 5.81 -5.54
C LEU A 82 -7.54 4.40 -5.59
N VAL A 83 -8.80 4.28 -6.04
CA VAL A 83 -9.45 2.97 -6.22
C VAL A 83 -8.71 2.14 -7.28
N GLY A 84 -8.38 2.74 -8.43
CA GLY A 84 -7.63 2.08 -9.50
C GLY A 84 -6.25 1.60 -9.04
N LEU A 85 -5.53 2.43 -8.26
CA LEU A 85 -4.23 2.06 -7.69
C LEU A 85 -4.35 0.90 -6.69
N MET A 86 -5.39 0.89 -5.86
CA MET A 86 -5.64 -0.23 -4.94
C MET A 86 -6.06 -1.51 -5.65
N LEU A 87 -6.75 -1.41 -6.78
CA LEU A 87 -7.03 -2.56 -7.65
C LEU A 87 -5.75 -3.11 -8.29
N ILE A 88 -4.89 -2.26 -8.84
CA ILE A 88 -3.56 -2.68 -9.37
C ILE A 88 -2.76 -3.36 -8.27
N PHE A 89 -2.73 -2.79 -7.08
CA PHE A 89 -2.06 -3.37 -5.91
C PHE A 89 -2.62 -4.74 -5.55
N THR A 90 -3.94 -4.89 -5.49
CA THR A 90 -4.61 -6.14 -5.13
C THR A 90 -4.34 -7.22 -6.16
N VAL A 91 -4.57 -6.92 -7.46
CA VAL A 91 -4.33 -7.86 -8.57
C VAL A 91 -2.84 -8.24 -8.64
N GLY A 92 -1.95 -7.28 -8.45
CA GLY A 92 -0.51 -7.53 -8.42
C GLY A 92 -0.09 -8.48 -7.30
N ASN A 93 -0.66 -8.35 -6.09
CA ASN A 93 -0.38 -9.29 -4.99
C ASN A 93 -1.01 -10.67 -5.22
N VAL A 94 -2.19 -10.76 -5.85
CA VAL A 94 -2.73 -12.04 -6.32
C VAL A 94 -1.80 -12.69 -7.35
N ALA A 95 -1.29 -11.92 -8.31
CA ALA A 95 -0.33 -12.41 -9.29
C ALA A 95 0.99 -12.89 -8.63
N CYS A 96 1.48 -12.18 -7.59
CA CYS A 96 2.61 -12.64 -6.79
C CYS A 96 2.33 -13.99 -6.12
N ALA A 97 1.13 -14.15 -5.51
CA ALA A 97 0.75 -15.40 -4.86
C ALA A 97 0.63 -16.59 -5.83
N LEU A 98 0.23 -16.32 -7.06
CA LEU A 98 0.04 -17.31 -8.12
C LEU A 98 1.29 -17.54 -8.99
N ALA A 99 2.36 -16.80 -8.80
CA ALA A 99 3.56 -16.84 -9.63
C ALA A 99 4.19 -18.25 -9.64
N PRO A 100 4.28 -18.94 -10.80
CA PRO A 100 4.86 -20.28 -10.89
C PRO A 100 6.40 -20.27 -10.91
N ASP A 101 7.01 -19.16 -11.30
CA ASP A 101 8.45 -19.02 -11.50
C ASP A 101 8.94 -17.61 -11.11
N TYR A 102 10.27 -17.46 -11.10
CA TYR A 102 10.92 -16.20 -10.71
C TYR A 102 10.55 -15.03 -11.63
N THR A 103 10.46 -15.26 -12.94
CA THR A 103 10.18 -14.19 -13.91
C THR A 103 8.76 -13.64 -13.74
N SER A 104 7.78 -14.52 -13.60
CA SER A 104 6.39 -14.13 -13.33
C SER A 104 6.25 -13.42 -12.00
N LEU A 105 6.98 -13.86 -10.95
CA LEU A 105 7.02 -13.15 -9.68
C LEU A 105 7.64 -11.75 -9.82
N MET A 106 8.74 -11.61 -10.56
CA MET A 106 9.36 -10.32 -10.82
C MET A 106 8.41 -9.37 -11.54
N VAL A 107 7.75 -9.84 -12.59
CA VAL A 107 6.75 -9.03 -13.33
C VAL A 107 5.61 -8.61 -12.42
N ALA A 108 5.06 -9.52 -11.62
CA ALA A 108 3.99 -9.23 -10.68
C ALA A 108 4.43 -8.20 -9.62
N ARG A 109 5.65 -8.30 -9.11
CA ARG A 109 6.24 -7.32 -8.18
C ARG A 109 6.38 -5.94 -8.79
N VAL A 110 6.88 -5.83 -10.03
CA VAL A 110 6.99 -4.56 -10.76
C VAL A 110 5.60 -3.96 -10.99
N LEU A 111 4.63 -4.75 -11.46
CA LEU A 111 3.25 -4.27 -11.65
C LEU A 111 2.63 -3.76 -10.34
N THR A 112 2.82 -4.48 -9.25
CA THR A 112 2.33 -4.07 -7.92
C THR A 112 2.95 -2.74 -7.49
N SER A 113 4.23 -2.56 -7.75
CA SER A 113 4.99 -1.37 -7.33
C SER A 113 4.57 -0.08 -8.04
N LEU A 114 3.99 -0.17 -9.24
CA LEU A 114 3.52 0.99 -9.99
C LEU A 114 2.49 1.82 -9.21
N ALA A 115 1.65 1.16 -8.39
CA ALA A 115 0.64 1.83 -7.58
C ALA A 115 1.24 2.62 -6.40
N HIS A 116 2.42 2.24 -5.91
CA HIS A 116 2.99 2.71 -4.65
C HIS A 116 3.17 4.24 -4.59
N GLY A 117 4.05 4.78 -5.42
CA GLY A 117 4.43 6.21 -5.35
C GLY A 117 3.25 7.13 -5.64
N THR A 118 2.43 6.80 -6.63
CA THR A 118 1.24 7.57 -6.99
C THR A 118 0.18 7.53 -5.88
N PHE A 119 0.02 6.38 -5.18
CA PHE A 119 -0.90 6.29 -4.05
C PHE A 119 -0.52 7.28 -2.94
N PHE A 120 0.75 7.36 -2.56
CA PHE A 120 1.20 8.31 -1.54
C PHE A 120 1.07 9.76 -2.00
N GLY A 121 1.38 10.07 -3.25
CA GLY A 121 1.24 11.41 -3.81
C GLY A 121 -0.23 11.88 -3.84
N VAL A 122 -1.11 11.11 -4.49
CA VAL A 122 -2.54 11.45 -4.60
C VAL A 122 -3.22 11.36 -3.23
N GLY A 123 -2.87 10.36 -2.42
CA GLY A 123 -3.38 10.19 -1.06
C GLY A 123 -3.06 11.37 -0.15
N ALA A 124 -1.84 11.93 -0.23
CA ALA A 124 -1.46 13.13 0.54
C ALA A 124 -2.31 14.34 0.14
N VAL A 125 -2.57 14.53 -1.15
CA VAL A 125 -3.44 15.60 -1.63
C VAL A 125 -4.87 15.41 -1.12
N VAL A 126 -5.42 14.20 -1.19
CA VAL A 126 -6.74 13.88 -0.65
C VAL A 126 -6.76 14.07 0.87
N ALA A 127 -5.76 13.57 1.60
CA ALA A 127 -5.69 13.71 3.04
C ALA A 127 -5.74 15.18 3.49
N THR A 128 -5.00 16.05 2.80
CA THR A 128 -4.95 17.48 3.12
C THR A 128 -6.22 18.23 2.71
N SER A 129 -6.96 17.76 1.72
CA SER A 129 -8.25 18.37 1.30
C SER A 129 -9.40 18.08 2.26
N LEU A 130 -9.26 17.05 3.09
CA LEU A 130 -10.31 16.60 4.04
C LEU A 130 -10.25 17.30 5.39
N VAL A 131 -9.26 18.15 5.63
CA VAL A 131 -9.03 18.79 6.94
C VAL A 131 -8.66 20.26 6.78
N PRO A 132 -8.91 21.11 7.81
CA PRO A 132 -8.47 22.50 7.83
C PRO A 132 -6.93 22.62 7.72
N ALA A 133 -6.45 23.78 7.30
CA ALA A 133 -5.02 24.03 7.03
C ALA A 133 -4.11 23.66 8.20
N GLU A 134 -4.53 23.94 9.43
CA GLU A 134 -3.77 23.69 10.67
C GLU A 134 -3.59 22.19 10.96
N ARG A 135 -4.38 21.32 10.33
CA ARG A 135 -4.35 19.87 10.55
C ARG A 135 -3.79 19.08 9.38
N ARG A 136 -3.36 19.72 8.30
CA ARG A 136 -2.85 19.06 7.10
C ARG A 136 -1.64 18.16 7.36
N ALA A 137 -0.69 18.63 8.15
CA ALA A 137 0.47 17.83 8.55
C ALA A 137 0.05 16.57 9.32
N SER A 138 -0.90 16.71 10.26
CA SER A 138 -1.41 15.57 11.03
C SER A 138 -2.16 14.56 10.14
N ALA A 139 -2.89 15.02 9.12
CA ALA A 139 -3.58 14.14 8.18
C ALA A 139 -2.59 13.31 7.33
N ILE A 140 -1.52 13.95 6.84
CA ILE A 140 -0.44 13.26 6.12
C ILE A 140 0.24 12.26 7.06
N SER A 141 0.58 12.67 8.29
CA SER A 141 1.22 11.80 9.28
C SER A 141 0.35 10.58 9.61
N LEU A 142 -0.97 10.73 9.69
CA LEU A 142 -1.88 9.62 9.94
C LEU A 142 -1.89 8.62 8.77
N MET A 143 -1.88 9.10 7.53
CA MET A 143 -1.76 8.23 6.35
C MET A 143 -0.43 7.45 6.39
N PHE A 144 0.70 8.13 6.63
CA PHE A 144 2.02 7.51 6.71
C PHE A 144 2.21 6.61 7.95
N ALA A 145 1.39 6.80 9.01
CA ALA A 145 1.37 5.88 10.14
C ALA A 145 1.02 4.44 9.70
N GLY A 146 0.24 4.27 8.62
CA GLY A 146 0.00 2.96 8.00
C GLY A 146 1.29 2.27 7.58
N LEU A 147 2.22 2.99 6.97
CA LEU A 147 3.54 2.46 6.59
C LEU A 147 4.38 2.07 7.81
N THR A 148 4.36 2.90 8.86
CA THR A 148 5.05 2.59 10.13
C THR A 148 4.47 1.34 10.80
N VAL A 149 3.14 1.20 10.84
CA VAL A 149 2.48 0.01 11.38
C VAL A 149 2.77 -1.21 10.49
N ALA A 150 2.87 -1.05 9.18
CA ALA A 150 3.28 -2.12 8.27
C ALA A 150 4.66 -2.66 8.60
N THR A 151 5.65 -1.79 8.79
CA THR A 151 7.02 -2.23 9.14
C THR A 151 7.10 -2.86 10.52
N LEU A 152 6.33 -2.35 11.49
CA LEU A 152 6.35 -2.84 12.87
C LEU A 152 5.58 -4.14 13.06
N LEU A 153 4.43 -4.30 12.43
CA LEU A 153 3.51 -5.43 12.63
C LEU A 153 3.27 -6.23 11.35
N GLY A 154 3.03 -5.56 10.21
CA GLY A 154 2.70 -6.22 8.95
C GLY A 154 3.83 -7.09 8.42
N VAL A 155 5.05 -6.58 8.44
CA VAL A 155 6.24 -7.31 7.95
C VAL A 155 6.56 -8.53 8.81
N PRO A 156 6.68 -8.44 10.15
CA PRO A 156 6.90 -9.61 10.98
C PRO A 156 5.76 -10.64 10.89
N ALA A 157 4.51 -10.18 10.91
CA ALA A 157 3.35 -11.09 10.81
C ALA A 157 3.30 -11.80 9.44
N GLY A 158 3.57 -11.06 8.36
CA GLY A 158 3.62 -11.62 7.00
C GLY A 158 4.79 -12.59 6.82
N ALA A 159 5.97 -12.27 7.35
CA ALA A 159 7.12 -13.17 7.34
C ALA A 159 6.82 -14.44 8.14
N TRP A 160 6.25 -14.33 9.33
CA TRP A 160 5.82 -15.47 10.14
C TRP A 160 4.80 -16.34 9.39
N LEU A 161 3.78 -15.73 8.77
CA LEU A 161 2.79 -16.44 7.97
C LEU A 161 3.44 -17.21 6.82
N GLY A 162 4.38 -16.58 6.12
CA GLY A 162 5.14 -17.20 5.04
C GLY A 162 6.00 -18.37 5.52
N LEU A 163 6.60 -18.26 6.70
CA LEU A 163 7.37 -19.37 7.32
C LEU A 163 6.49 -20.58 7.66
N GLN A 164 5.24 -20.36 8.08
CA GLN A 164 4.33 -21.44 8.49
C GLN A 164 3.61 -22.08 7.29
N LEU A 165 3.13 -21.27 6.34
CA LEU A 165 2.22 -21.71 5.27
C LEU A 165 2.82 -21.55 3.85
N GLY A 166 4.09 -21.15 3.76
CA GLY A 166 4.75 -20.83 2.50
C GLY A 166 4.60 -19.37 2.11
N TRP A 167 5.61 -18.81 1.43
CA TRP A 167 5.68 -17.38 1.07
C TRP A 167 4.49 -16.88 0.26
N ARG A 168 3.84 -17.76 -0.52
CA ARG A 168 2.63 -17.41 -1.29
C ARG A 168 1.46 -17.02 -0.39
N ALA A 169 1.33 -17.63 0.79
CA ALA A 169 0.27 -17.29 1.76
C ALA A 169 0.37 -15.84 2.23
N THR A 170 1.58 -15.29 2.34
CA THR A 170 1.78 -13.88 2.67
C THR A 170 1.19 -12.96 1.61
N PHE A 171 1.41 -13.23 0.32
CA PHE A 171 0.84 -12.43 -0.76
C PHE A 171 -0.69 -12.55 -0.85
N TRP A 172 -1.26 -13.71 -0.53
CA TRP A 172 -2.71 -13.86 -0.37
C TRP A 172 -3.26 -12.99 0.77
N ALA A 173 -2.59 -12.97 1.92
CA ALA A 173 -2.99 -12.11 3.04
C ALA A 173 -2.90 -10.63 2.66
N VAL A 174 -1.84 -10.22 1.96
CA VAL A 174 -1.69 -8.83 1.48
C VAL A 174 -2.74 -8.50 0.42
N ALA A 175 -3.09 -9.43 -0.47
CA ALA A 175 -4.19 -9.24 -1.43
C ALA A 175 -5.53 -9.02 -0.72
N ALA A 176 -5.81 -9.77 0.35
CA ALA A 176 -7.00 -9.54 1.18
C ALA A 176 -7.01 -8.15 1.81
N ILE A 177 -5.87 -7.66 2.32
CA ILE A 177 -5.72 -6.27 2.78
C ILE A 177 -5.99 -5.30 1.64
N GLY A 178 -5.52 -5.59 0.43
CA GLY A 178 -5.78 -4.79 -0.76
C GLY A 178 -7.28 -4.67 -1.09
N VAL A 179 -8.03 -5.76 -0.98
CA VAL A 179 -9.50 -5.75 -1.14
C VAL A 179 -10.15 -4.85 -0.11
N LEU A 180 -9.76 -4.98 1.17
CA LEU A 180 -10.27 -4.14 2.25
C LEU A 180 -9.93 -2.66 2.03
N ALA A 181 -8.71 -2.36 1.63
CA ALA A 181 -8.28 -1.00 1.31
C ALA A 181 -9.07 -0.42 0.12
N THR A 182 -9.26 -1.21 -0.94
CA THR A 182 -10.07 -0.81 -2.10
C THR A 182 -11.49 -0.47 -1.69
N ALA A 183 -12.14 -1.33 -0.91
CA ALA A 183 -13.49 -1.11 -0.40
C ALA A 183 -13.56 0.12 0.51
N ALA A 184 -12.61 0.28 1.43
CA ALA A 184 -12.56 1.42 2.33
C ALA A 184 -12.38 2.75 1.55
N VAL A 185 -11.49 2.80 0.56
CA VAL A 185 -11.31 3.97 -0.30
C VAL A 185 -12.58 4.25 -1.11
N ALA A 186 -13.19 3.23 -1.69
CA ALA A 186 -14.41 3.38 -2.49
C ALA A 186 -15.60 3.91 -1.66
N VAL A 187 -15.72 3.50 -0.38
CA VAL A 187 -16.84 3.89 0.48
C VAL A 187 -16.57 5.21 1.20
N TRP A 188 -15.37 5.40 1.76
CA TRP A 188 -15.11 6.50 2.69
C TRP A 188 -14.48 7.74 2.05
N VAL A 189 -13.78 7.61 0.91
CA VAL A 189 -13.23 8.78 0.22
C VAL A 189 -14.36 9.47 -0.57
N PRO A 190 -14.65 10.78 -0.33
CA PRO A 190 -15.67 11.51 -1.08
C PRO A 190 -15.29 11.64 -2.57
N ALA A 191 -16.29 11.66 -3.45
CA ALA A 191 -16.07 11.84 -4.89
C ALA A 191 -15.46 13.22 -5.22
N ALA A 192 -15.78 14.24 -4.41
CA ALA A 192 -15.29 15.61 -4.55
C ALA A 192 -14.02 15.90 -3.73
N ALA A 193 -13.29 14.88 -3.29
CA ALA A 193 -12.06 15.05 -2.51
C ALA A 193 -10.92 15.57 -3.42
N GLY A 194 -10.75 16.87 -3.44
CA GLY A 194 -9.64 17.61 -4.05
C GLY A 194 -9.93 18.26 -5.36
#